data_61c78a70716691c342580e4995db56b8
#
_entry.id   61c78a70716691c342580e4995db56b8
#
_cell.length_a   1.000
_cell.length_b   1.000
_cell.length_c   1.000
_cell.angle_alpha   90.00
_cell.angle_beta   90.00
_cell.angle_gamma   90.00
#
_symmetry.space_group_name_H-M   'P 1'
#
loop_
_entity.id
_entity.type
_entity.pdbx_description
1 polymer ?
#
loop_
_entity_poly.entity_id
_entity_poly.type
_entity_poly.pdbx_seq_one_letter_code
_entity_poly.pdbx_strand_id
1 'polypeptide(L)'
;MVQLAVKILFLPQPAFLCYMGGGMIIDFHTHLFPEVICSGRECFCASEPAFDMLYRSPKSRLVGEAELLRAMDDNGVDKSVVFGFPWQSTEHFMLHNDYVMEAVQRHPDRLIGFGCFDPASKEAPKEAERCLNGGLAGIGELAFYRSGIENESLDHLAPVMSICRERGRPVLIHSNEPVGHDYPGKTPNTLAQIYRMIVRFPANTIVLAHWGGGLFFFNLLKREAKDRLRNVYFDTAASPFLYDPEIYRIAIQVVGIDKILFGSDYPLLDQRRYFREMEQAGISRHERALICGLNAARILGTG
;
A
#
# COMPACT_ATOMS: atom_id res chain seq x y z
N MET A 1 16.22 26.60 53.76
CA MET A 1 16.37 26.19 52.35
C MET A 1 15.07 25.42 52.01
N VAL A 2 14.15 26.09 51.32
CA VAL A 2 12.86 25.54 50.95
C VAL A 2 12.91 25.14 49.46
N GLN A 3 12.82 23.86 49.18
CA GLN A 3 12.81 23.32 47.83
C GLN A 3 11.40 23.49 47.23
N LEU A 4 11.28 24.40 46.26
CA LEU A 4 10.03 24.53 45.42
C LEU A 4 10.07 23.42 44.38
N ALA A 5 9.14 22.46 44.53
CA ALA A 5 8.83 21.48 43.47
C ALA A 5 7.92 22.11 42.44
N VAL A 6 8.42 22.35 41.24
CA VAL A 6 7.62 22.79 40.11
C VAL A 6 6.87 21.56 39.56
N LYS A 7 5.57 21.46 39.83
CA LYS A 7 4.69 20.52 39.12
C LYS A 7 4.44 21.06 37.71
N ILE A 8 5.06 20.43 36.71
CA ILE A 8 4.70 20.63 35.32
C ILE A 8 3.34 19.94 35.09
N LEU A 9 2.28 20.73 35.01
CA LEU A 9 0.97 20.26 34.54
C LEU A 9 1.10 19.98 33.03
N PHE A 10 1.03 18.71 32.65
CA PHE A 10 0.72 18.33 31.27
C PHE A 10 -0.73 18.70 31.00
N LEU A 11 -0.95 19.83 30.34
CA LEU A 11 -2.24 20.11 29.73
C LEU A 11 -2.44 19.16 28.55
N PRO A 12 -3.61 18.50 28.38
CA PRO A 12 -3.91 17.74 27.19
C PRO A 12 -3.89 18.70 26.01
N GLN A 13 -3.09 18.39 24.99
CA GLN A 13 -3.07 19.16 23.75
C GLN A 13 -4.47 19.14 23.14
N PRO A 14 -5.00 20.27 22.66
CA PRO A 14 -6.33 20.31 22.04
C PRO A 14 -6.35 19.39 20.83
N ALA A 15 -7.42 18.60 20.76
CA ALA A 15 -7.68 17.63 19.74
C ALA A 15 -7.39 18.19 18.33
N PHE A 16 -6.61 17.45 17.55
CA PHE A 16 -6.25 17.66 16.15
C PHE A 16 -7.47 17.66 15.19
N LEU A 17 -8.68 17.56 15.76
CA LEU A 17 -9.95 17.44 15.01
C LEU A 17 -10.35 18.69 14.22
N CYS A 18 -9.65 19.81 14.32
CA CYS A 18 -10.05 21.08 13.69
C CYS A 18 -9.41 21.34 12.32
N TYR A 19 -8.57 20.41 11.80
CA TYR A 19 -7.85 20.60 10.53
C TYR A 19 -8.37 19.76 9.35
N MET A 20 -9.41 18.97 9.58
CA MET A 20 -9.99 18.10 8.56
C MET A 20 -11.03 18.89 7.74
N GLY A 21 -10.61 19.54 6.67
CA GLY A 21 -11.54 20.02 5.64
C GLY A 21 -12.27 18.80 5.05
N GLY A 22 -13.58 18.77 5.21
CA GLY A 22 -14.56 17.70 5.04
C GLY A 22 -14.51 16.82 3.79
N GLY A 23 -13.46 16.06 3.59
CA GLY A 23 -13.35 15.03 2.56
C GLY A 23 -13.01 13.67 3.18
N MET A 24 -13.56 12.59 2.65
CA MET A 24 -13.27 11.22 3.03
C MET A 24 -11.77 10.91 2.87
N ILE A 25 -11.14 10.34 3.90
CA ILE A 25 -9.74 9.87 3.87
C ILE A 25 -9.72 8.37 3.67
N ILE A 26 -9.04 7.92 2.61
CA ILE A 26 -8.82 6.51 2.29
C ILE A 26 -7.32 6.25 2.32
N ASP A 27 -6.86 5.43 3.26
CA ASP A 27 -5.51 4.90 3.28
C ASP A 27 -5.42 3.72 2.31
N PHE A 28 -4.73 3.90 1.19
CA PHE A 28 -4.70 2.91 0.10
C PHE A 28 -3.70 1.76 0.34
N HIS A 29 -2.93 1.79 1.43
CA HIS A 29 -1.87 0.83 1.67
C HIS A 29 -1.73 0.48 3.16
N THR A 30 -2.38 -0.60 3.59
CA THR A 30 -2.29 -1.09 4.96
C THR A 30 -2.23 -2.61 5.02
N HIS A 31 -1.34 -3.13 5.87
CA HIS A 31 -1.21 -4.57 6.11
C HIS A 31 -2.04 -5.00 7.30
N LEU A 32 -2.73 -6.12 7.17
CA LEU A 32 -3.62 -6.66 8.17
C LEU A 32 -3.34 -8.15 8.37
N PHE A 33 -3.11 -8.60 9.60
CA PHE A 33 -2.72 -9.98 9.91
C PHE A 33 -3.68 -10.65 10.88
N PRO A 34 -4.09 -11.93 10.63
CA PRO A 34 -4.88 -12.70 11.59
C PRO A 34 -4.05 -13.06 12.83
N GLU A 35 -4.73 -13.23 13.95
CA GLU A 35 -4.10 -13.57 15.23
C GLU A 35 -3.21 -14.82 15.15
N VAL A 36 -3.60 -15.82 14.39
CA VAL A 36 -2.81 -17.04 14.19
C VAL A 36 -1.43 -16.77 13.60
N ILE A 37 -1.30 -15.76 12.74
CA ILE A 37 -0.01 -15.32 12.17
C ILE A 37 0.73 -14.44 13.18
N CYS A 38 0.03 -13.53 13.86
CA CYS A 38 0.63 -12.65 14.86
C CYS A 38 1.27 -13.43 16.00
N SER A 39 0.53 -14.39 16.57
CA SER A 39 0.98 -15.23 17.68
C SER A 39 1.90 -16.38 17.25
N GLY A 40 1.69 -16.94 16.05
CA GLY A 40 2.45 -18.06 15.48
C GLY A 40 3.62 -17.64 14.57
N ARG A 41 4.07 -16.40 14.63
CA ARG A 41 5.08 -15.78 13.73
C ARG A 41 6.25 -16.71 13.39
N GLU A 42 6.84 -17.38 14.38
CA GLU A 42 8.01 -18.25 14.18
C GLU A 42 7.73 -19.43 13.25
N CYS A 43 6.52 -20.00 13.31
CA CYS A 43 6.13 -21.11 12.43
C CYS A 43 6.06 -20.66 10.97
N PHE A 44 5.52 -19.47 10.73
CA PHE A 44 5.43 -18.90 9.38
C PHE A 44 6.82 -18.48 8.87
N CYS A 45 7.67 -17.90 9.73
CA CYS A 45 9.06 -17.60 9.38
C CYS A 45 9.84 -18.85 8.95
N ALA A 46 9.58 -20.02 9.54
CA ALA A 46 10.30 -21.24 9.22
C ALA A 46 10.03 -21.76 7.79
N SER A 47 8.86 -21.47 7.21
CA SER A 47 8.41 -21.97 5.91
C SER A 47 8.39 -20.93 4.80
N GLU A 48 8.46 -19.64 5.13
CA GLU A 48 8.27 -18.51 4.21
C GLU A 48 9.47 -17.54 4.26
N PRO A 49 10.49 -17.71 3.41
CA PRO A 49 11.73 -16.92 3.48
C PRO A 49 11.53 -15.41 3.36
N ALA A 50 10.58 -14.96 2.53
CA ALA A 50 10.29 -13.53 2.41
C ALA A 50 9.61 -12.98 3.66
N PHE A 51 8.71 -13.72 4.27
CA PHE A 51 8.09 -13.35 5.55
C PHE A 51 9.12 -13.32 6.68
N ASP A 52 10.00 -14.31 6.71
CA ASP A 52 11.11 -14.37 7.65
C ASP A 52 12.01 -13.14 7.58
N MET A 53 12.39 -12.76 6.37
CA MET A 53 13.21 -11.57 6.12
C MET A 53 12.58 -10.30 6.68
N LEU A 54 11.27 -10.10 6.52
CA LEU A 54 10.57 -8.88 6.95
C LEU A 54 10.15 -8.91 8.42
N TYR A 55 9.70 -10.08 8.91
CA TYR A 55 8.94 -10.17 10.14
C TYR A 55 9.57 -11.04 11.24
N ARG A 56 10.77 -11.61 11.05
CA ARG A 56 11.50 -12.33 12.11
C ARG A 56 11.75 -11.45 13.33
N SER A 57 12.07 -10.17 13.10
CA SER A 57 12.31 -9.23 14.19
C SER A 57 11.02 -8.98 14.99
N PRO A 58 11.04 -9.08 16.33
CA PRO A 58 9.89 -8.72 17.16
C PRO A 58 9.54 -7.22 17.09
N LYS A 59 10.43 -6.40 16.54
CA LYS A 59 10.17 -4.97 16.28
C LYS A 59 9.30 -4.76 15.03
N SER A 60 9.27 -5.72 14.11
CA SER A 60 8.36 -5.68 12.96
C SER A 60 6.94 -5.98 13.45
N ARG A 61 6.07 -4.97 13.33
CA ARG A 61 4.70 -5.07 13.85
C ARG A 61 3.83 -5.90 12.91
N LEU A 62 3.01 -6.76 13.50
CA LEU A 62 1.89 -7.43 12.86
C LEU A 62 0.64 -7.01 13.62
N VAL A 63 -0.38 -6.52 12.94
CA VAL A 63 -1.59 -5.98 13.56
C VAL A 63 -2.85 -6.62 13.00
N GLY A 64 -3.81 -6.86 13.88
CA GLY A 64 -5.15 -7.31 13.52
C GLY A 64 -6.13 -6.16 13.30
N GLU A 65 -7.35 -6.49 12.88
CA GLU A 65 -8.39 -5.52 12.54
C GLU A 65 -8.71 -4.53 13.66
N ALA A 66 -8.79 -4.98 14.90
CA ALA A 66 -9.14 -4.13 16.04
C ALA A 66 -8.08 -3.04 16.30
N GLU A 67 -6.80 -3.32 16.08
CA GLU A 67 -5.73 -2.34 16.22
C GLU A 67 -5.72 -1.36 15.05
N LEU A 68 -5.93 -1.84 13.82
CA LEU A 68 -6.04 -0.98 12.65
C LEU A 68 -7.22 -0.01 12.79
N LEU A 69 -8.41 -0.48 13.17
CA LEU A 69 -9.59 0.36 13.34
C LEU A 69 -9.36 1.45 14.38
N ARG A 70 -8.72 1.12 15.52
CA ARG A 70 -8.34 2.15 16.50
C ARG A 70 -7.38 3.17 15.92
N ALA A 71 -6.36 2.72 15.18
CA ALA A 71 -5.42 3.65 14.55
C ALA A 71 -6.11 4.55 13.51
N MET A 72 -7.06 4.01 12.74
CA MET A 72 -7.89 4.81 11.82
C MET A 72 -8.70 5.88 12.57
N ASP A 73 -9.35 5.51 13.69
CA ASP A 73 -10.13 6.44 14.51
C ASP A 73 -9.24 7.54 15.11
N ASP A 74 -8.09 7.16 15.67
CA ASP A 74 -7.11 8.08 16.26
C ASP A 74 -6.53 9.07 15.24
N ASN A 75 -6.48 8.69 13.96
CA ASN A 75 -5.86 9.46 12.89
C ASN A 75 -6.88 10.10 11.92
N GLY A 76 -8.18 9.85 12.13
CA GLY A 76 -9.25 10.38 11.30
C GLY A 76 -9.24 9.78 9.88
N VAL A 77 -8.86 8.50 9.74
CA VAL A 77 -8.94 7.76 8.48
C VAL A 77 -10.30 7.10 8.39
N ASP A 78 -11.05 7.40 7.34
CA ASP A 78 -12.42 6.89 7.16
C ASP A 78 -12.40 5.44 6.67
N LYS A 79 -11.55 5.14 5.68
CA LYS A 79 -11.42 3.79 5.09
C LYS A 79 -9.95 3.42 4.90
N SER A 80 -9.67 2.11 4.97
CA SER A 80 -8.35 1.56 4.62
C SER A 80 -8.48 0.42 3.61
N VAL A 81 -7.64 0.45 2.59
CA VAL A 81 -7.40 -0.73 1.73
C VAL A 81 -6.48 -1.65 2.50
N VAL A 82 -6.96 -2.87 2.76
CA VAL A 82 -6.28 -3.86 3.59
C VAL A 82 -5.93 -5.11 2.80
N PHE A 83 -4.75 -5.63 3.03
CA PHE A 83 -4.27 -6.85 2.40
C PHE A 83 -3.27 -7.59 3.30
N GLY A 84 -3.00 -8.83 2.92
CA GLY A 84 -2.07 -9.69 3.63
C GLY A 84 -0.62 -9.54 3.14
N PHE A 85 0.05 -10.68 3.09
CA PHE A 85 1.42 -10.83 2.65
C PHE A 85 1.45 -11.72 1.39
N PRO A 86 2.40 -11.55 0.45
CA PRO A 86 2.51 -12.36 -0.75
C PRO A 86 3.16 -13.73 -0.45
N TRP A 87 2.43 -14.57 0.28
CA TRP A 87 2.86 -15.91 0.67
C TRP A 87 3.12 -16.81 -0.53
N GLN A 88 4.14 -17.67 -0.42
CA GLN A 88 4.44 -18.70 -1.42
C GLN A 88 3.53 -19.91 -1.26
N SER A 89 3.22 -20.29 -0.01
CA SER A 89 2.32 -21.39 0.29
C SER A 89 0.87 -21.03 -0.05
N THR A 90 0.21 -21.90 -0.83
CA THR A 90 -1.22 -21.80 -1.13
C THR A 90 -2.07 -21.77 0.14
N GLU A 91 -1.71 -22.57 1.12
CA GLU A 91 -2.39 -22.64 2.40
C GLU A 91 -2.33 -21.31 3.16
N HIS A 92 -1.15 -20.68 3.16
CA HIS A 92 -0.92 -19.42 3.87
C HIS A 92 -1.65 -18.24 3.19
N PHE A 93 -1.58 -18.12 1.86
CA PHE A 93 -2.29 -17.02 1.22
C PHE A 93 -3.80 -17.19 1.26
N MET A 94 -4.32 -18.43 1.16
CA MET A 94 -5.75 -18.66 1.33
C MET A 94 -6.23 -18.30 2.73
N LEU A 95 -5.54 -18.77 3.78
CA LEU A 95 -5.83 -18.45 5.17
C LEU A 95 -5.84 -16.91 5.39
N HIS A 96 -4.86 -16.23 4.83
CA HIS A 96 -4.75 -14.79 5.02
C HIS A 96 -5.80 -14.01 4.24
N ASN A 97 -6.09 -14.40 2.99
CA ASN A 97 -7.14 -13.79 2.18
C ASN A 97 -8.54 -14.06 2.75
N ASP A 98 -8.78 -15.23 3.34
CA ASP A 98 -10.03 -15.54 4.06
C ASP A 98 -10.23 -14.55 5.23
N TYR A 99 -9.18 -14.33 6.02
CA TYR A 99 -9.24 -13.35 7.10
C TYR A 99 -9.53 -11.92 6.60
N VAL A 100 -8.90 -11.50 5.49
CA VAL A 100 -9.17 -10.19 4.88
C VAL A 100 -10.62 -10.09 4.41
N MET A 101 -11.16 -11.13 3.73
CA MET A 101 -12.58 -11.17 3.33
C MET A 101 -13.53 -11.08 4.51
N GLU A 102 -13.24 -11.82 5.59
CA GLU A 102 -14.04 -11.77 6.82
C GLU A 102 -13.98 -10.40 7.51
N ALA A 103 -12.78 -9.77 7.57
CA ALA A 103 -12.62 -8.45 8.15
C ALA A 103 -13.42 -7.39 7.37
N VAL A 104 -13.38 -7.45 6.04
CA VAL A 104 -14.19 -6.56 5.18
C VAL A 104 -15.69 -6.79 5.38
N GLN A 105 -16.14 -8.05 5.52
CA GLN A 105 -17.55 -8.35 5.78
C GLN A 105 -18.02 -7.83 7.15
N ARG A 106 -17.14 -7.85 8.17
CA ARG A 106 -17.44 -7.28 9.50
C ARG A 106 -17.45 -5.76 9.50
N HIS A 107 -16.64 -5.12 8.65
CA HIS A 107 -16.43 -3.66 8.63
C HIS A 107 -16.52 -3.07 7.21
N PRO A 108 -17.64 -3.27 6.48
CA PRO A 108 -17.77 -2.89 5.05
C PRO A 108 -17.68 -1.38 4.82
N ASP A 109 -18.01 -0.58 5.85
CA ASP A 109 -17.93 0.88 5.78
C ASP A 109 -16.51 1.42 6.06
N ARG A 110 -15.61 0.58 6.58
CA ARG A 110 -14.27 0.98 7.02
C ARG A 110 -13.14 0.29 6.24
N LEU A 111 -13.33 -0.97 5.81
CA LEU A 111 -12.28 -1.77 5.19
C LEU A 111 -12.62 -2.12 3.74
N ILE A 112 -11.61 -2.02 2.88
CA ILE A 112 -11.67 -2.39 1.46
C ILE A 112 -10.57 -3.43 1.25
N GLY A 113 -10.93 -4.68 0.96
CA GLY A 113 -9.94 -5.76 0.88
C GLY A 113 -9.30 -5.91 -0.50
N PHE A 114 -8.02 -6.26 -0.52
CA PHE A 114 -7.32 -6.76 -1.70
C PHE A 114 -6.82 -8.18 -1.43
N GLY A 115 -6.84 -9.04 -2.46
CA GLY A 115 -6.28 -10.38 -2.39
C GLY A 115 -4.77 -10.35 -2.61
N CYS A 116 -4.00 -11.04 -1.77
CA CYS A 116 -2.54 -11.04 -1.84
C CYS A 116 -1.97 -12.47 -1.87
N PHE A 117 -0.98 -12.72 -2.72
CA PHE A 117 -0.32 -14.01 -2.92
C PHE A 117 1.00 -13.82 -3.68
N ASP A 118 1.88 -14.83 -3.67
CA ASP A 118 3.06 -14.83 -4.56
C ASP A 118 2.60 -14.85 -6.03
N PRO A 119 2.95 -13.82 -6.83
CA PRO A 119 2.55 -13.75 -8.25
C PRO A 119 3.14 -14.88 -9.10
N ALA A 120 4.15 -15.60 -8.62
CA ALA A 120 4.72 -16.77 -9.29
C ALA A 120 3.97 -18.08 -8.97
N SER A 121 3.01 -18.07 -8.07
CA SER A 121 2.21 -19.26 -7.74
C SER A 121 1.31 -19.68 -8.91
N LYS A 122 1.29 -20.98 -9.20
CA LYS A 122 0.37 -21.54 -10.23
C LYS A 122 -1.10 -21.41 -9.82
N GLU A 123 -1.38 -21.31 -8.52
CA GLU A 123 -2.74 -21.11 -7.99
C GLU A 123 -3.15 -19.62 -7.95
N ALA A 124 -2.23 -18.69 -8.25
CA ALA A 124 -2.50 -17.25 -8.20
C ALA A 124 -3.73 -16.81 -9.03
N PRO A 125 -3.96 -17.30 -10.26
CA PRO A 125 -5.15 -16.92 -11.03
C PRO A 125 -6.44 -17.38 -10.38
N LYS A 126 -6.48 -18.62 -9.87
CA LYS A 126 -7.66 -19.18 -9.19
C LYS A 126 -7.96 -18.43 -7.88
N GLU A 127 -6.90 -18.08 -7.14
CA GLU A 127 -7.03 -17.30 -5.92
C GLU A 127 -7.49 -15.87 -6.21
N ALA A 128 -6.99 -15.23 -7.26
CA ALA A 128 -7.45 -13.92 -7.69
C ALA A 128 -8.96 -13.93 -8.00
N GLU A 129 -9.43 -14.94 -8.74
CA GLU A 129 -10.88 -15.11 -9.00
C GLU A 129 -11.67 -15.30 -7.71
N ARG A 130 -11.17 -16.16 -6.79
CA ARG A 130 -11.81 -16.44 -5.51
C ARG A 130 -11.94 -15.17 -4.67
N CYS A 131 -10.87 -14.42 -4.54
CA CYS A 131 -10.84 -13.17 -3.79
C CYS A 131 -11.83 -12.13 -4.36
N LEU A 132 -11.79 -11.91 -5.67
CA LEU A 132 -12.70 -10.96 -6.32
C LEU A 132 -14.18 -11.41 -6.29
N ASN A 133 -14.44 -12.72 -6.37
CA ASN A 133 -15.78 -13.28 -6.18
C ASN A 133 -16.25 -13.17 -4.71
N GLY A 134 -15.32 -13.23 -3.76
CA GLY A 134 -15.55 -13.02 -2.33
C GLY A 134 -15.76 -11.55 -1.93
N GLY A 135 -15.76 -10.63 -2.91
CA GLY A 135 -16.05 -9.21 -2.67
C GLY A 135 -14.83 -8.32 -2.47
N LEU A 136 -13.60 -8.84 -2.65
CA LEU A 136 -12.41 -8.00 -2.59
C LEU A 136 -12.35 -7.06 -3.80
N ALA A 137 -11.84 -5.85 -3.59
CA ALA A 137 -11.91 -4.76 -4.54
C ALA A 137 -10.68 -4.67 -5.48
N GLY A 138 -9.64 -5.47 -5.24
CA GLY A 138 -8.42 -5.48 -6.05
C GLY A 138 -7.49 -6.62 -5.67
N ILE A 139 -6.30 -6.64 -6.26
CA ILE A 139 -5.24 -7.61 -6.00
C ILE A 139 -3.97 -6.86 -5.62
N GLY A 140 -3.28 -7.31 -4.58
CA GLY A 140 -2.01 -6.75 -4.07
C GLY A 140 -1.99 -6.61 -2.55
N GLU A 141 -0.88 -6.21 -2.00
CA GLU A 141 0.36 -5.81 -2.65
C GLU A 141 1.13 -7.04 -3.16
N LEU A 142 1.34 -7.14 -4.46
CA LEU A 142 2.14 -8.22 -5.04
C LEU A 142 3.63 -7.82 -5.04
N ALA A 143 4.49 -8.65 -4.46
CA ALA A 143 5.92 -8.41 -4.39
C ALA A 143 6.72 -9.56 -5.01
N PHE A 144 7.84 -9.22 -5.66
CA PHE A 144 8.71 -10.15 -6.38
C PHE A 144 10.05 -10.29 -5.65
N TYR A 145 10.06 -10.94 -4.49
CA TYR A 145 11.23 -11.02 -3.62
C TYR A 145 12.38 -11.88 -4.14
N ARG A 146 12.14 -12.81 -5.08
CA ARG A 146 13.14 -13.78 -5.52
C ARG A 146 14.07 -13.22 -6.59
N SER A 147 13.56 -13.06 -7.82
CA SER A 147 14.34 -12.71 -9.01
C SER A 147 13.94 -11.38 -9.63
N GLY A 148 13.01 -10.66 -9.00
CA GLY A 148 12.41 -9.48 -9.59
C GLY A 148 11.42 -9.81 -10.72
N ILE A 149 11.01 -8.76 -11.44
CA ILE A 149 10.01 -8.85 -12.51
C ILE A 149 10.70 -9.28 -13.82
N GLU A 150 11.00 -10.56 -13.94
CA GLU A 150 11.53 -11.16 -15.16
C GLU A 150 10.41 -11.56 -16.13
N ASN A 151 10.78 -11.99 -17.35
CA ASN A 151 9.78 -12.37 -18.35
C ASN A 151 8.92 -13.55 -17.89
N GLU A 152 9.51 -14.53 -17.24
CA GLU A 152 8.78 -15.65 -16.65
C GLU A 152 7.79 -15.21 -15.57
N SER A 153 8.20 -14.27 -14.72
CA SER A 153 7.30 -13.66 -13.71
C SER A 153 6.13 -12.94 -14.38
N LEU A 154 6.36 -12.27 -15.51
CA LEU A 154 5.30 -11.62 -16.29
C LEU A 154 4.36 -12.63 -16.96
N ASP A 155 4.86 -13.79 -17.37
CA ASP A 155 4.03 -14.86 -17.92
C ASP A 155 3.11 -15.46 -16.86
N HIS A 156 3.62 -15.67 -15.65
CA HIS A 156 2.82 -16.12 -14.50
C HIS A 156 1.79 -15.08 -14.06
N LEU A 157 2.15 -13.79 -14.11
CA LEU A 157 1.26 -12.70 -13.72
C LEU A 157 0.14 -12.45 -14.75
N ALA A 158 0.36 -12.78 -16.03
CA ALA A 158 -0.55 -12.42 -17.12
C ALA A 158 -2.02 -12.87 -16.90
N PRO A 159 -2.32 -14.09 -16.41
CA PRO A 159 -3.70 -14.49 -16.13
C PRO A 159 -4.35 -13.62 -15.05
N VAL A 160 -3.64 -13.29 -13.97
CA VAL A 160 -4.14 -12.41 -12.90
C VAL A 160 -4.45 -11.02 -13.45
N MET A 161 -3.55 -10.47 -14.27
CA MET A 161 -3.75 -9.16 -14.92
C MET A 161 -4.98 -9.18 -15.86
N SER A 162 -5.21 -10.29 -16.57
CA SER A 162 -6.42 -10.42 -17.42
C SER A 162 -7.70 -10.39 -16.59
N ILE A 163 -7.76 -11.19 -15.51
CA ILE A 163 -8.89 -11.23 -14.58
C ILE A 163 -9.17 -9.84 -14.01
N CYS A 164 -8.14 -9.15 -13.51
CA CYS A 164 -8.29 -7.81 -12.94
C CYS A 164 -8.78 -6.78 -13.97
N ARG A 165 -8.23 -6.82 -15.20
CA ARG A 165 -8.65 -5.93 -16.29
C ARG A 165 -10.12 -6.17 -16.65
N GLU A 166 -10.55 -7.41 -16.83
CA GLU A 166 -11.91 -7.77 -17.22
C GLU A 166 -12.94 -7.35 -16.18
N ARG A 167 -12.53 -7.33 -14.91
CA ARG A 167 -13.37 -6.90 -13.78
C ARG A 167 -13.20 -5.42 -13.41
N GLY A 168 -12.34 -4.68 -14.12
CA GLY A 168 -12.04 -3.27 -13.80
C GLY A 168 -11.42 -3.08 -12.41
N ARG A 169 -10.61 -4.03 -11.93
CA ARG A 169 -10.03 -4.01 -10.59
C ARG A 169 -8.55 -3.60 -10.62
N PRO A 170 -8.12 -2.73 -9.70
CA PRO A 170 -6.72 -2.32 -9.61
C PRO A 170 -5.81 -3.46 -9.14
N VAL A 171 -4.54 -3.38 -9.55
CA VAL A 171 -3.47 -4.25 -9.07
C VAL A 171 -2.41 -3.37 -8.41
N LEU A 172 -2.15 -3.61 -7.12
CA LEU A 172 -1.10 -2.95 -6.35
C LEU A 172 0.18 -3.77 -6.41
N ILE A 173 1.27 -3.15 -6.82
CA ILE A 173 2.58 -3.79 -7.03
C ILE A 173 3.62 -3.12 -6.15
N HIS A 174 4.31 -3.93 -5.35
CA HIS A 174 5.46 -3.46 -4.58
C HIS A 174 6.57 -2.94 -5.48
N SER A 175 7.09 -1.79 -5.15
CA SER A 175 8.27 -1.21 -5.78
C SER A 175 9.15 -0.56 -4.71
N ASN A 176 10.41 -0.34 -5.03
CA ASN A 176 11.34 0.33 -4.12
C ASN A 176 12.33 1.19 -4.91
N GLU A 177 12.98 2.10 -4.20
CA GLU A 177 14.03 2.94 -4.80
C GLU A 177 15.19 2.09 -5.32
N PRO A 178 15.81 2.48 -6.46
CA PRO A 178 16.84 1.68 -7.13
C PRO A 178 18.23 1.81 -6.48
N VAL A 179 18.40 2.71 -5.51
CA VAL A 179 19.67 3.06 -4.88
C VAL A 179 19.53 3.09 -3.35
N GLY A 180 20.62 3.33 -2.64
CA GLY A 180 20.63 3.37 -1.18
C GLY A 180 21.04 2.03 -0.56
N HIS A 181 20.94 1.94 0.77
CA HIS A 181 21.29 0.73 1.50
C HIS A 181 20.22 -0.36 1.36
N ASP A 182 20.63 -1.60 1.57
CA ASP A 182 19.71 -2.71 1.63
C ASP A 182 18.96 -2.73 2.96
N TYR A 183 17.67 -3.08 2.89
CA TYR A 183 16.81 -3.24 4.06
C TYR A 183 15.83 -4.40 3.82
N PRO A 184 15.28 -5.01 4.89
CA PRO A 184 14.24 -6.00 4.74
C PRO A 184 13.05 -5.44 3.95
N GLY A 185 12.60 -6.17 2.92
CA GLY A 185 11.52 -5.73 2.03
C GLY A 185 11.99 -5.12 0.72
N LYS A 186 13.25 -4.70 0.58
CA LYS A 186 13.78 -4.24 -0.70
C LYS A 186 13.85 -5.39 -1.69
N THR A 187 13.08 -5.31 -2.77
CA THR A 187 13.05 -6.30 -3.84
C THR A 187 14.16 -6.04 -4.87
N PRO A 188 14.60 -7.05 -5.64
CA PRO A 188 15.59 -6.87 -6.70
C PRO A 188 15.02 -6.18 -7.96
N ASN A 189 13.80 -5.64 -7.90
CA ASN A 189 13.15 -4.99 -9.03
C ASN A 189 13.89 -3.74 -9.48
N THR A 190 14.11 -3.63 -10.78
CA THR A 190 14.62 -2.41 -11.42
C THR A 190 13.47 -1.60 -12.02
N LEU A 191 13.66 -0.28 -12.16
CA LEU A 191 12.68 0.58 -12.84
C LEU A 191 12.42 0.12 -14.29
N ALA A 192 13.43 -0.45 -14.96
CA ALA A 192 13.28 -0.99 -16.30
C ALA A 192 12.37 -2.23 -16.33
N GLN A 193 12.46 -3.09 -15.33
CA GLN A 193 11.58 -4.26 -15.19
C GLN A 193 10.14 -3.83 -14.90
N ILE A 194 9.93 -2.89 -13.98
CA ILE A 194 8.61 -2.33 -13.69
C ILE A 194 8.00 -1.68 -14.93
N TYR A 195 8.79 -0.91 -15.68
CA TYR A 195 8.33 -0.30 -16.92
C TYR A 195 7.94 -1.34 -17.99
N ARG A 196 8.71 -2.42 -18.15
CA ARG A 196 8.34 -3.55 -19.05
C ARG A 196 7.01 -4.17 -18.66
N MET A 197 6.75 -4.37 -17.37
CA MET A 197 5.46 -4.86 -16.88
C MET A 197 4.31 -3.93 -17.29
N ILE A 198 4.47 -2.62 -17.12
CA ILE A 198 3.47 -1.63 -17.53
C ILE A 198 3.22 -1.68 -19.04
N VAL A 199 4.29 -1.78 -19.85
CA VAL A 199 4.18 -1.89 -21.31
C VAL A 199 3.44 -3.17 -21.72
N ARG A 200 3.63 -4.26 -20.99
CA ARG A 200 2.96 -5.53 -21.25
C ARG A 200 1.47 -5.51 -20.90
N PHE A 201 1.09 -4.76 -19.87
CA PHE A 201 -0.28 -4.68 -19.34
C PHE A 201 -0.88 -3.27 -19.39
N PRO A 202 -0.92 -2.61 -20.56
CA PRO A 202 -1.21 -1.18 -20.67
C PRO A 202 -2.68 -0.83 -20.36
N ALA A 203 -3.58 -1.80 -20.36
CA ALA A 203 -5.00 -1.60 -20.11
C ALA A 203 -5.40 -1.85 -18.65
N ASN A 204 -4.46 -2.32 -17.82
CA ASN A 204 -4.71 -2.52 -16.40
C ASN A 204 -4.58 -1.21 -15.62
N THR A 205 -5.39 -1.04 -14.59
CA THR A 205 -5.16 -0.04 -13.54
C THR A 205 -4.08 -0.60 -12.62
N ILE A 206 -2.89 -0.02 -12.66
CA ILE A 206 -1.74 -0.45 -11.85
C ILE A 206 -1.44 0.65 -10.84
N VAL A 207 -1.37 0.26 -9.56
CA VAL A 207 -0.86 1.13 -8.50
C VAL A 207 0.54 0.64 -8.14
N LEU A 208 1.51 1.53 -8.20
CA LEU A 208 2.89 1.24 -7.77
C LEU A 208 3.08 1.77 -6.35
N ALA A 209 3.39 0.88 -5.43
CA ALA A 209 3.70 1.22 -4.06
C ALA A 209 4.97 2.09 -3.96
N HIS A 210 5.10 2.87 -2.86
CA HIS A 210 6.32 3.60 -2.52
C HIS A 210 6.81 4.55 -3.62
N TRP A 211 5.89 5.37 -4.16
CA TRP A 211 6.16 6.30 -5.27
C TRP A 211 6.67 5.60 -6.56
N GLY A 212 6.40 4.31 -6.69
CA GLY A 212 6.90 3.52 -7.83
C GLY A 212 8.42 3.44 -7.88
N GLY A 213 9.10 3.59 -6.73
CA GLY A 213 10.57 3.63 -6.67
C GLY A 213 11.18 4.78 -7.47
N GLY A 214 10.40 5.83 -7.77
CA GLY A 214 10.81 6.93 -8.63
C GLY A 214 10.48 6.74 -10.11
N LEU A 215 9.78 5.67 -10.50
CA LEU A 215 9.38 5.45 -11.89
C LEU A 215 8.53 6.61 -12.45
N PHE A 216 7.82 7.34 -11.60
CA PHE A 216 6.99 8.48 -12.00
C PHE A 216 7.79 9.55 -12.78
N PHE A 217 9.12 9.68 -12.59
CA PHE A 217 9.97 10.56 -13.38
C PHE A 217 9.99 10.20 -14.88
N PHE A 218 9.66 8.95 -15.25
CA PHE A 218 9.57 8.54 -16.65
C PHE A 218 8.45 9.27 -17.42
N ASN A 219 7.51 9.90 -16.69
CA ASN A 219 6.50 10.76 -17.31
C ASN A 219 7.08 12.01 -17.99
N LEU A 220 8.33 12.38 -17.65
CA LEU A 220 9.09 13.46 -18.32
C LEU A 220 9.84 12.99 -19.57
N LEU A 221 9.90 11.69 -19.83
CA LEU A 221 10.50 11.14 -21.03
C LEU A 221 9.62 11.42 -22.25
N LYS A 222 10.02 10.89 -23.43
CA LYS A 222 9.27 11.06 -24.67
C LYS A 222 7.81 10.64 -24.52
N ARG A 223 6.96 11.16 -25.41
CA ARG A 223 5.51 10.92 -25.42
C ARG A 223 5.11 9.45 -25.23
N GLU A 224 5.87 8.50 -25.79
CA GLU A 224 5.60 7.08 -25.65
C GLU A 224 5.56 6.63 -24.18
N ALA A 225 6.54 7.03 -23.34
CA ALA A 225 6.55 6.68 -21.93
C ALA A 225 5.33 7.25 -21.20
N LYS A 226 4.98 8.50 -21.48
CA LYS A 226 3.79 9.15 -20.91
C LYS A 226 2.50 8.42 -21.26
N ASP A 227 2.34 7.99 -22.51
CA ASP A 227 1.17 7.24 -22.98
C ASP A 227 1.06 5.87 -22.28
N ARG A 228 2.20 5.21 -21.99
CA ARG A 228 2.24 3.94 -21.26
C ARG A 228 1.84 4.09 -19.78
N LEU A 229 2.19 5.21 -19.17
CA LEU A 229 1.89 5.48 -17.75
C LEU A 229 0.47 5.99 -17.49
N ARG A 230 -0.37 6.15 -18.50
CA ARG A 230 -1.72 6.75 -18.36
C ARG A 230 -2.63 6.03 -17.36
N ASN A 231 -2.49 4.71 -17.19
CA ASN A 231 -3.28 3.89 -16.26
C ASN A 231 -2.48 3.50 -15.00
N VAL A 232 -1.35 4.18 -14.75
CA VAL A 232 -0.50 3.96 -13.59
C VAL A 232 -0.76 5.03 -12.54
N TYR A 233 -0.82 4.61 -11.29
CA TYR A 233 -0.96 5.44 -10.09
C TYR A 233 0.18 5.14 -9.14
N PHE A 234 0.42 6.03 -8.20
CA PHE A 234 1.52 5.94 -7.26
C PHE A 234 1.00 6.18 -5.85
N ASP A 235 1.26 5.27 -4.92
CA ASP A 235 0.95 5.53 -3.53
C ASP A 235 2.15 6.14 -2.77
N THR A 236 1.85 6.70 -1.61
CA THR A 236 2.82 7.39 -0.77
C THR A 236 3.42 6.49 0.31
N ALA A 237 3.14 5.18 0.30
CA ALA A 237 3.56 4.26 1.35
C ALA A 237 5.07 4.37 1.62
N ALA A 238 5.45 4.31 2.88
CA ALA A 238 6.82 4.50 3.39
C ALA A 238 7.53 5.82 3.00
N SER A 239 6.82 6.81 2.41
CA SER A 239 7.41 8.11 1.99
C SER A 239 8.33 8.73 3.05
N PRO A 240 7.94 8.79 4.36
CA PRO A 240 8.77 9.38 5.39
C PRO A 240 10.14 8.71 5.64
N PHE A 241 10.35 7.52 5.11
CA PHE A 241 11.63 6.82 5.16
C PHE A 241 12.43 6.94 3.87
N LEU A 242 11.76 7.23 2.74
CA LEU A 242 12.33 7.10 1.42
C LEU A 242 12.66 8.45 0.78
N TYR A 243 11.86 9.48 1.06
CA TYR A 243 11.93 10.75 0.33
C TYR A 243 11.80 11.96 1.26
N ASP A 244 12.36 13.08 0.80
CA ASP A 244 12.09 14.40 1.37
C ASP A 244 10.61 14.78 1.09
N PRO A 245 9.92 15.54 1.98
CA PRO A 245 8.56 16.00 1.78
C PRO A 245 8.30 16.75 0.44
N GLU A 246 9.32 17.35 -0.17
CA GLU A 246 9.22 17.96 -1.50
C GLU A 246 8.74 16.97 -2.59
N ILE A 247 8.84 15.66 -2.35
CA ILE A 247 8.38 14.62 -3.30
C ILE A 247 6.93 14.84 -3.71
N TYR A 248 6.05 15.31 -2.79
CA TYR A 248 4.66 15.57 -3.08
C TYR A 248 4.51 16.64 -4.18
N ARG A 249 5.22 17.76 -4.06
CA ARG A 249 5.18 18.84 -5.05
C ARG A 249 5.73 18.39 -6.39
N ILE A 250 6.86 17.71 -6.37
CA ILE A 250 7.54 17.21 -7.57
C ILE A 250 6.64 16.19 -8.28
N ALA A 251 6.06 15.24 -7.57
CA ALA A 251 5.19 14.24 -8.17
C ALA A 251 3.93 14.86 -8.78
N ILE A 252 3.29 15.82 -8.10
CA ILE A 252 2.15 16.56 -8.66
C ILE A 252 2.51 17.22 -9.99
N GLN A 253 3.68 17.86 -10.09
CA GLN A 253 4.13 18.50 -11.31
C GLN A 253 4.45 17.52 -12.44
N VAL A 254 4.97 16.33 -12.08
CA VAL A 254 5.44 15.34 -13.07
C VAL A 254 4.32 14.46 -13.59
N VAL A 255 3.49 13.90 -12.72
CA VAL A 255 2.44 12.94 -13.13
C VAL A 255 1.02 13.48 -13.03
N GLY A 256 0.83 14.60 -12.37
CA GLY A 256 -0.49 15.15 -12.05
C GLY A 256 -1.04 14.65 -10.74
N ILE A 257 -1.79 15.53 -10.08
CA ILE A 257 -2.38 15.28 -8.76
C ILE A 257 -3.29 14.04 -8.71
N ASP A 258 -3.99 13.78 -9.82
CA ASP A 258 -4.95 12.69 -9.98
C ASP A 258 -4.33 11.30 -10.02
N LYS A 259 -3.00 11.20 -10.02
CA LYS A 259 -2.23 9.96 -10.04
C LYS A 259 -1.65 9.54 -8.68
N ILE A 260 -1.80 10.38 -7.67
CA ILE A 260 -1.19 10.16 -6.35
C ILE A 260 -2.27 9.68 -5.37
N LEU A 261 -1.97 8.61 -4.64
CA LEU A 261 -2.85 8.00 -3.64
C LEU A 261 -2.15 8.04 -2.28
N PHE A 262 -2.87 8.43 -1.25
CA PHE A 262 -2.39 8.30 0.12
C PHE A 262 -2.34 6.81 0.50
N GLY A 263 -1.18 6.33 0.89
CA GLY A 263 -0.93 5.03 1.50
C GLY A 263 0.06 5.21 2.64
N SER A 264 -0.16 4.56 3.77
CA SER A 264 0.69 4.71 4.96
C SER A 264 1.70 3.60 5.16
N ASP A 265 1.48 2.45 4.58
CA ASP A 265 2.21 1.22 4.90
C ASP A 265 2.04 0.82 6.39
N TYR A 266 0.86 1.14 6.97
CA TYR A 266 0.57 0.76 8.34
C TYR A 266 0.57 -0.78 8.46
N PRO A 267 1.21 -1.37 9.47
CA PRO A 267 1.66 -0.77 10.73
C PRO A 267 3.12 -0.26 10.76
N LEU A 268 3.79 -0.16 9.61
CA LEU A 268 5.17 0.33 9.54
C LEU A 268 5.25 1.78 10.03
N LEU A 269 4.33 2.63 9.60
CA LEU A 269 4.27 4.04 9.93
C LEU A 269 2.85 4.49 10.34
N ASP A 270 2.81 5.49 11.24
CA ASP A 270 1.56 6.15 11.66
C ASP A 270 1.13 7.16 10.58
N GLN A 271 -0.18 7.16 10.25
CA GLN A 271 -0.75 8.01 9.22
C GLN A 271 -0.55 9.51 9.45
N ARG A 272 -0.50 9.97 10.71
CA ARG A 272 -0.26 11.38 11.06
C ARG A 272 1.05 11.91 10.52
N ARG A 273 2.05 11.05 10.33
CA ARG A 273 3.35 11.46 9.81
C ARG A 273 3.23 11.99 8.38
N TYR A 274 2.43 11.34 7.55
CA TYR A 274 2.17 11.75 6.16
C TYR A 274 1.43 13.08 6.07
N PHE A 275 0.45 13.29 6.95
CA PHE A 275 -0.29 14.55 6.96
C PHE A 275 0.60 15.74 7.31
N ARG A 276 1.58 15.55 8.21
CA ARG A 276 2.59 16.57 8.52
C ARG A 276 3.54 16.82 7.34
N GLU A 277 3.96 15.78 6.62
CA GLU A 277 4.80 15.94 5.43
C GLU A 277 4.08 16.68 4.31
N MET A 278 2.80 16.37 4.06
CA MET A 278 1.97 17.12 3.12
C MET A 278 1.85 18.60 3.51
N GLU A 279 1.72 18.88 4.80
CA GLU A 279 1.70 20.26 5.31
C GLU A 279 3.05 20.96 5.11
N GLN A 280 4.17 20.29 5.42
CA GLN A 280 5.53 20.79 5.19
C GLN A 280 5.79 21.07 3.71
N ALA A 281 5.32 20.19 2.82
CA ALA A 281 5.38 20.38 1.38
C ALA A 281 4.44 21.49 0.88
N GLY A 282 3.65 22.11 1.73
CA GLY A 282 2.68 23.15 1.36
C GLY A 282 1.54 22.66 0.48
N ILE A 283 1.13 21.38 0.63
CA ILE A 283 0.00 20.81 -0.11
C ILE A 283 -1.29 21.50 0.35
N SER A 284 -2.03 22.09 -0.60
CA SER A 284 -3.28 22.77 -0.34
C SER A 284 -4.38 21.81 0.14
N ARG A 285 -5.43 22.35 0.77
CA ARG A 285 -6.59 21.54 1.20
C ARG A 285 -7.23 20.76 0.05
N HIS A 286 -7.33 21.36 -1.11
CA HIS A 286 -7.89 20.71 -2.31
C HIS A 286 -6.99 19.57 -2.80
N GLU A 287 -5.69 19.81 -2.92
CA GLU A 287 -4.72 18.78 -3.30
C GLU A 287 -4.72 17.61 -2.30
N ARG A 288 -4.77 17.93 -1.00
CA ARG A 288 -4.86 16.92 0.05
C ARG A 288 -6.13 16.07 -0.08
N ALA A 289 -7.29 16.68 -0.35
CA ALA A 289 -8.54 15.94 -0.55
C ALA A 289 -8.44 14.95 -1.73
N LEU A 290 -7.77 15.35 -2.82
CA LEU A 290 -7.52 14.48 -3.97
C LEU A 290 -6.60 13.31 -3.58
N ILE A 291 -5.44 13.59 -3.01
CA ILE A 291 -4.45 12.57 -2.62
C ILE A 291 -5.01 11.62 -1.57
N CYS A 292 -5.62 12.18 -0.51
CA CYS A 292 -6.03 11.39 0.65
C CYS A 292 -7.35 10.62 0.47
N GLY A 293 -8.14 10.88 -0.59
CA GLY A 293 -9.42 10.17 -0.70
C GLY A 293 -10.01 10.13 -2.10
N LEU A 294 -10.22 11.27 -2.76
CA LEU A 294 -11.00 11.32 -4.00
C LEU A 294 -10.38 10.50 -5.13
N ASN A 295 -9.06 10.45 -5.24
CA ASN A 295 -8.38 9.64 -6.24
C ASN A 295 -8.59 8.15 -5.98
N ALA A 296 -8.45 7.71 -4.72
CA ALA A 296 -8.69 6.34 -4.31
C ALA A 296 -10.14 5.93 -4.55
N ALA A 297 -11.11 6.76 -4.15
CA ALA A 297 -12.53 6.52 -4.36
C ALA A 297 -12.87 6.31 -5.84
N ARG A 298 -12.28 7.11 -6.74
CA ARG A 298 -12.45 6.97 -8.19
C ARG A 298 -11.94 5.63 -8.73
N ILE A 299 -10.75 5.18 -8.29
CA ILE A 299 -10.15 3.92 -8.75
C ILE A 299 -10.93 2.71 -8.22
N LEU A 300 -11.43 2.81 -6.99
CA LEU A 300 -12.16 1.75 -6.31
C LEU A 300 -13.65 1.71 -6.71
N GLY A 301 -14.16 2.75 -7.37
CA GLY A 301 -15.57 2.85 -7.73
C GLY A 301 -16.49 3.05 -6.51
N THR A 302 -15.99 3.73 -5.47
CA THR A 302 -16.70 3.97 -4.20
C THR A 302 -17.08 5.44 -3.99
N GLY A 303 -16.96 6.27 -5.02
CA GLY A 303 -17.28 7.71 -5.00
C GLY A 303 -18.72 8.00 -5.34
#